data_da4f8feb51f83e1fdf02570223ca8ebb
#
_entry.id   da4f8feb51f83e1fdf02570223ca8ebb
#
_cell.length_a   1.000
_cell.length_b   1.000
_cell.length_c   1.000
_cell.angle_alpha   90.00
_cell.angle_beta   90.00
_cell.angle_gamma   90.00
#
_symmetry.space_group_name_H-M   'P 1'
#
loop_
_entity.id
_entity.type
_entity.pdbx_description
1 polymer ?
#
loop_
_entity_poly.entity_id
_entity_poly.type
_entity_poly.pdbx_seq_one_letter_code
_entity_poly.pdbx_strand_id
1 'polypeptide(L)'
;MCLWGPRPAAADITFIPLPAFDTDPNAGNTYGVLPVVLFKDEADRVKGIFAPSLTFNEFRGVTGTVRYFAYPAPAERFEAIASYSETIERKVDVHYKNQDILGDRFHADIQFLFDRDATIRFFGLGPESSKANETNMTLETLGLYVIFGVNITPYAHLSFGETVQNYDVLRGGVPRLPFTGDHFPDLPGVNGAFVHAQRASFTYDDRDSTTTPTRGRSARIFLEASARLLGSGTDYVKAGVEGVYLRPYFDDRLVLVAHALFEALSGDKDVPFEVLPRLGGESTLRGFSPNRFFGDGRVLFNAEARARVLRLHLFGVDTQVEVAPFVDVGKVYNSVGQLFSGSVEVTPGVGFRGISPPNVVGHIELGWSREGPAIFVGLDYPF
;
A
#
# COMPACT_ATOMS: atom_id res chain seq x y z
N MET A 1 4.67 -24.61 53.90
CA MET A 1 5.59 -23.80 53.10
C MET A 1 4.94 -23.63 51.73
N CYS A 2 4.07 -22.59 51.58
CA CYS A 2 3.30 -22.35 50.36
C CYS A 2 4.19 -21.57 49.38
N LEU A 3 4.54 -22.19 48.27
CA LEU A 3 5.20 -21.54 47.14
C LEU A 3 4.18 -20.71 46.38
N TRP A 4 4.05 -19.44 46.70
CA TRP A 4 3.41 -18.47 45.85
C TRP A 4 4.42 -18.07 44.75
N GLY A 5 4.32 -18.66 43.59
CA GLY A 5 4.98 -18.12 42.40
C GLY A 5 4.39 -16.75 42.06
N PRO A 6 5.16 -15.85 41.43
CA PRO A 6 4.65 -14.56 40.99
C PRO A 6 3.45 -14.75 40.07
N ARG A 7 2.32 -14.11 40.38
CA ARG A 7 1.18 -14.03 39.46
C ARG A 7 1.67 -13.40 38.15
N PRO A 8 1.31 -13.94 36.98
CA PRO A 8 1.55 -13.21 35.75
C PRO A 8 0.89 -11.83 35.87
N ALA A 9 1.64 -10.78 35.69
CA ALA A 9 1.13 -9.41 35.70
C ALA A 9 -0.03 -9.31 34.71
N ALA A 10 -1.10 -8.68 35.13
CA ALA A 10 -2.28 -8.47 34.28
C ALA A 10 -1.86 -7.53 33.14
N ALA A 11 -1.92 -8.03 31.90
CA ALA A 11 -1.78 -7.19 30.71
C ALA A 11 -2.84 -6.08 30.78
N ASP A 12 -2.44 -4.82 30.68
CA ASP A 12 -3.41 -3.72 30.62
C ASP A 12 -4.11 -3.75 29.25
N ILE A 13 -5.46 -3.77 29.29
CA ILE A 13 -6.28 -3.87 28.09
C ILE A 13 -7.02 -2.55 27.91
N THR A 14 -6.75 -1.88 26.79
CA THR A 14 -7.43 -0.64 26.41
C THR A 14 -8.40 -0.92 25.27
N PHE A 15 -9.66 -0.53 25.42
CA PHE A 15 -10.70 -0.65 24.39
C PHE A 15 -11.03 0.72 23.79
N ILE A 16 -11.02 0.82 22.46
CA ILE A 16 -11.29 2.06 21.72
C ILE A 16 -12.36 1.76 20.65
N PRO A 17 -13.60 2.23 20.80
CA PRO A 17 -14.64 2.10 19.78
C PRO A 17 -14.40 3.17 18.69
N LEU A 18 -14.04 2.76 17.48
CA LEU A 18 -13.85 3.66 16.35
C LEU A 18 -14.97 3.47 15.32
N PRO A 19 -15.51 4.54 14.71
CA PRO A 19 -16.25 4.43 13.48
C PRO A 19 -15.29 4.01 12.36
N ALA A 20 -15.75 3.20 11.42
CA ALA A 20 -15.04 2.88 10.19
C ALA A 20 -15.67 3.69 9.05
N PHE A 21 -14.85 4.44 8.36
CA PHE A 21 -15.19 5.12 7.12
C PHE A 21 -14.00 5.04 6.18
N ASP A 22 -14.26 4.61 4.96
CA ASP A 22 -13.28 4.51 3.90
C ASP A 22 -13.95 4.86 2.58
N THR A 23 -13.23 5.48 1.66
CA THR A 23 -13.71 5.76 0.31
C THR A 23 -12.58 5.85 -0.67
N ASP A 24 -12.80 5.28 -1.84
CA ASP A 24 -11.96 5.48 -3.02
C ASP A 24 -12.82 5.50 -4.30
N PRO A 25 -12.31 6.09 -5.41
CA PRO A 25 -13.08 6.19 -6.65
C PRO A 25 -13.50 4.87 -7.30
N ASN A 26 -12.82 3.75 -7.01
CA ASN A 26 -13.16 2.44 -7.58
C ASN A 26 -14.15 1.66 -6.71
N ALA A 27 -13.90 1.66 -5.41
CA ALA A 27 -14.66 0.86 -4.45
C ALA A 27 -15.87 1.61 -3.86
N GLY A 28 -15.96 2.94 -4.03
CA GLY A 28 -17.02 3.74 -3.45
C GLY A 28 -16.90 3.89 -1.94
N ASN A 29 -18.02 4.16 -1.27
CA ASN A 29 -18.04 4.46 0.16
C ASN A 29 -18.25 3.22 1.00
N THR A 30 -17.49 3.10 2.08
CA THR A 30 -17.57 2.04 3.08
C THR A 30 -17.84 2.67 4.45
N TYR A 31 -18.83 2.16 5.17
CA TYR A 31 -19.21 2.63 6.50
C TYR A 31 -19.30 1.47 7.47
N GLY A 32 -18.96 1.70 8.72
CA GLY A 32 -19.10 0.64 9.72
C GLY A 32 -18.53 0.99 11.10
N VAL A 33 -18.14 -0.05 11.80
CA VAL A 33 -17.53 0.03 13.14
C VAL A 33 -16.23 -0.77 13.18
N LEU A 34 -15.26 -0.24 13.90
CA LEU A 34 -13.93 -0.80 14.09
C LEU A 34 -13.56 -0.70 15.60
N PRO A 35 -14.06 -1.59 16.46
CA PRO A 35 -13.57 -1.66 17.82
C PRO A 35 -12.10 -2.13 17.83
N VAL A 36 -11.27 -1.44 18.62
CA VAL A 36 -9.85 -1.74 18.76
C VAL A 36 -9.55 -2.13 20.20
N VAL A 37 -8.89 -3.26 20.39
CA VAL A 37 -8.41 -3.75 21.68
C VAL A 37 -6.88 -3.72 21.66
N LEU A 38 -6.28 -2.94 22.55
CA LEU A 38 -4.83 -2.86 22.72
C LEU A 38 -4.41 -3.72 23.91
N PHE A 39 -3.40 -4.56 23.70
CA PHE A 39 -2.73 -5.34 24.74
C PHE A 39 -1.39 -4.67 25.05
N LYS A 40 -1.20 -4.21 26.29
CA LYS A 40 -0.02 -3.48 26.72
C LYS A 40 0.79 -4.28 27.75
N ASP A 41 2.10 -4.08 27.77
CA ASP A 41 2.99 -4.60 28.82
C ASP A 41 3.01 -3.66 30.04
N GLU A 42 3.74 -4.06 31.09
CA GLU A 42 3.91 -3.29 32.35
C GLU A 42 4.53 -1.88 32.14
N ALA A 43 5.19 -1.65 31.01
CA ALA A 43 5.79 -0.37 30.64
C ALA A 43 4.85 0.46 29.72
N ASP A 44 3.55 0.13 29.66
CA ASP A 44 2.52 0.77 28.82
C ASP A 44 2.81 0.68 27.30
N ARG A 45 3.68 -0.26 26.89
CA ARG A 45 4.01 -0.47 25.47
C ARG A 45 3.01 -1.44 24.84
N VAL A 46 2.47 -1.09 23.67
CA VAL A 46 1.58 -1.95 22.91
C VAL A 46 2.36 -3.19 22.43
N LYS A 47 1.88 -4.37 22.81
CA LYS A 47 2.40 -5.69 22.42
C LYS A 47 1.51 -6.43 21.46
N GLY A 48 0.23 -6.04 21.40
CA GLY A 48 -0.72 -6.61 20.47
C GLY A 48 -1.90 -5.69 20.24
N ILE A 49 -2.51 -5.82 19.08
CA ILE A 49 -3.73 -5.11 18.69
C ILE A 49 -4.70 -6.15 18.10
N PHE A 50 -5.91 -6.16 18.59
CA PHE A 50 -7.01 -6.90 17.98
C PHE A 50 -8.07 -5.90 17.50
N ALA A 51 -8.35 -5.87 16.20
CA ALA A 51 -9.18 -4.85 15.57
C ALA A 51 -10.19 -5.49 14.59
N PRO A 52 -11.27 -6.12 15.08
CA PRO A 52 -12.34 -6.58 14.21
C PRO A 52 -13.11 -5.39 13.62
N SER A 53 -13.74 -5.58 12.48
CA SER A 53 -14.67 -4.58 11.92
C SER A 53 -15.86 -5.25 11.26
N LEU A 54 -16.98 -4.52 11.26
CA LEU A 54 -18.16 -4.84 10.46
C LEU A 54 -18.50 -3.59 9.65
N THR A 55 -18.46 -3.72 8.33
CA THR A 55 -18.63 -2.61 7.40
C THR A 55 -19.67 -2.93 6.34
N PHE A 56 -20.24 -1.92 5.73
CA PHE A 56 -21.13 -1.99 4.59
C PHE A 56 -20.60 -1.13 3.45
N ASN A 57 -20.64 -1.67 2.24
CA ASN A 57 -20.28 -0.99 1.01
C ASN A 57 -21.29 -1.40 -0.08
N GLU A 58 -21.60 -0.49 -1.01
CA GLU A 58 -22.63 -0.73 -2.04
C GLU A 58 -22.28 -1.88 -3.02
N PHE A 59 -20.98 -2.14 -3.26
CA PHE A 59 -20.52 -3.20 -4.17
C PHE A 59 -20.18 -4.50 -3.45
N ARG A 60 -19.77 -4.41 -2.19
CA ARG A 60 -19.27 -5.52 -1.37
C ARG A 60 -20.34 -6.11 -0.45
N GLY A 61 -21.43 -5.34 -0.19
CA GLY A 61 -22.39 -5.68 0.87
C GLY A 61 -21.77 -5.57 2.24
N VAL A 62 -22.26 -6.36 3.18
CA VAL A 62 -21.72 -6.45 4.54
C VAL A 62 -20.41 -7.23 4.50
N THR A 63 -19.38 -6.65 5.11
CA THR A 63 -18.04 -7.24 5.22
C THR A 63 -17.62 -7.35 6.67
N GLY A 64 -17.31 -8.56 7.11
CA GLY A 64 -16.64 -8.84 8.38
C GLY A 64 -15.14 -8.97 8.17
N THR A 65 -14.35 -8.26 8.97
CA THR A 65 -12.89 -8.35 8.95
C THR A 65 -12.36 -8.56 10.36
N VAL A 66 -11.39 -9.46 10.51
CA VAL A 66 -10.62 -9.64 11.75
C VAL A 66 -9.17 -9.26 11.46
N ARG A 67 -8.59 -8.44 12.34
CA ARG A 67 -7.18 -8.02 12.28
C ARG A 67 -6.50 -8.28 13.60
N TYR A 68 -5.34 -8.90 13.54
CA TYR A 68 -4.47 -9.11 14.68
C TYR A 68 -3.06 -8.67 14.34
N PHE A 69 -2.48 -7.81 15.19
CA PHE A 69 -1.10 -7.37 15.09
C PHE A 69 -0.38 -7.73 16.39
N ALA A 70 0.82 -8.26 16.28
CA ALA A 70 1.68 -8.53 17.43
C ALA A 70 3.06 -7.90 17.23
N TYR A 71 3.61 -7.38 18.31
CA TYR A 71 4.92 -6.74 18.39
C TYR A 71 5.78 -7.45 19.45
N PRO A 72 6.28 -8.68 19.17
CA PRO A 72 7.05 -9.47 20.14
C PRO A 72 8.32 -8.74 20.58
N ALA A 73 9.02 -8.09 19.66
CA ALA A 73 10.20 -7.26 19.89
C ALA A 73 10.10 -5.92 19.13
N PRO A 74 10.93 -4.92 19.43
CA PRO A 74 10.88 -3.60 18.77
C PRO A 74 11.05 -3.64 17.25
N ALA A 75 11.82 -4.61 16.74
CA ALA A 75 12.08 -4.78 15.31
C ALA A 75 11.27 -5.93 14.68
N GLU A 76 10.32 -6.51 15.42
CA GLU A 76 9.57 -7.69 15.02
C GLU A 76 8.07 -7.38 15.01
N ARG A 77 7.41 -7.70 13.89
CA ARG A 77 5.98 -7.49 13.67
C ARG A 77 5.37 -8.71 13.01
N PHE A 78 4.23 -9.12 13.54
CA PHE A 78 3.37 -10.13 12.95
C PHE A 78 1.99 -9.53 12.72
N GLU A 79 1.42 -9.76 11.56
CA GLU A 79 0.08 -9.32 11.18
C GLU A 79 -0.71 -10.49 10.59
N ALA A 80 -1.99 -10.56 10.96
CA ALA A 80 -2.93 -11.49 10.37
C ALA A 80 -4.26 -10.78 10.14
N ILE A 81 -4.70 -10.74 8.89
CA ILE A 81 -5.97 -10.13 8.48
C ILE A 81 -6.78 -11.18 7.73
N ALA A 82 -8.03 -11.33 8.12
CA ALA A 82 -8.99 -12.15 7.40
C ALA A 82 -10.28 -11.36 7.18
N SER A 83 -10.76 -11.32 5.94
CA SER A 83 -11.95 -10.57 5.54
C SER A 83 -12.87 -11.41 4.67
N TYR A 84 -14.17 -11.26 4.90
CA TYR A 84 -15.21 -11.94 4.14
C TYR A 84 -16.40 -10.99 3.92
N SER A 85 -16.81 -10.81 2.65
CA SER A 85 -18.00 -10.03 2.31
C SER A 85 -19.17 -10.92 1.87
N GLU A 86 -20.37 -10.37 1.91
CA GLU A 86 -21.58 -11.02 1.39
C GLU A 86 -21.47 -11.37 -0.09
N THR A 87 -20.76 -10.54 -0.84
CA THR A 87 -20.59 -10.71 -2.29
C THR A 87 -19.34 -11.52 -2.62
N ILE A 88 -18.43 -10.94 -3.36
CA ILE A 88 -17.31 -11.66 -3.98
C ILE A 88 -16.04 -11.57 -3.14
N GLU A 89 -15.83 -10.48 -2.38
CA GLU A 89 -14.54 -10.20 -1.77
C GLU A 89 -14.16 -11.15 -0.65
N ARG A 90 -12.90 -11.56 -0.68
CA ARG A 90 -12.26 -12.43 0.31
C ARG A 90 -10.83 -11.99 0.46
N LYS A 91 -10.33 -11.99 1.70
CA LYS A 91 -8.92 -11.70 1.96
C LYS A 91 -8.40 -12.55 3.09
N VAL A 92 -7.19 -13.08 2.92
CA VAL A 92 -6.33 -13.60 3.99
C VAL A 92 -4.95 -13.04 3.74
N ASP A 93 -4.42 -12.29 4.70
CA ASP A 93 -3.10 -11.67 4.62
C ASP A 93 -2.37 -11.99 5.92
N VAL A 94 -1.28 -12.74 5.82
CA VAL A 94 -0.43 -13.09 6.97
C VAL A 94 0.96 -12.60 6.66
N HIS A 95 1.45 -11.67 7.48
CA HIS A 95 2.70 -10.98 7.25
C HIS A 95 3.58 -11.04 8.50
N TYR A 96 4.80 -11.53 8.34
CA TYR A 96 5.84 -11.52 9.36
C TYR A 96 7.03 -10.71 8.90
N LYS A 97 7.46 -9.77 9.73
CA LYS A 97 8.62 -8.91 9.48
C LYS A 97 9.52 -8.87 10.70
N ASN A 98 10.82 -9.09 10.49
CA ASN A 98 11.83 -8.95 11.51
C ASN A 98 13.06 -8.26 10.92
N GLN A 99 13.42 -7.11 11.49
CA GLN A 99 14.55 -6.27 11.04
C GLN A 99 15.85 -6.52 11.83
N ASP A 100 15.76 -7.30 12.93
CA ASP A 100 16.86 -7.59 13.84
C ASP A 100 17.00 -9.10 14.06
N ILE A 101 17.56 -9.78 13.08
CA ILE A 101 17.89 -11.19 13.19
C ILE A 101 19.39 -11.31 13.44
N LEU A 102 19.79 -12.05 14.48
CA LEU A 102 21.18 -12.28 14.90
C LEU A 102 21.95 -10.98 15.21
N GLY A 103 21.31 -10.05 15.96
CA GLY A 103 21.90 -8.79 16.39
C GLY A 103 22.09 -7.80 15.25
N ASP A 104 20.99 -7.43 14.62
CA ASP A 104 20.87 -6.47 13.50
C ASP A 104 21.65 -6.84 12.23
N ARG A 105 22.08 -8.09 12.09
CA ARG A 105 22.84 -8.50 10.88
C ARG A 105 21.96 -8.82 9.70
N PHE A 106 20.78 -9.37 9.96
CA PHE A 106 19.87 -9.84 8.92
C PHE A 106 18.46 -9.32 9.16
N HIS A 107 17.69 -9.27 8.11
CA HIS A 107 16.25 -9.03 8.16
C HIS A 107 15.49 -10.03 7.30
N ALA A 108 14.24 -10.26 7.65
CA ALA A 108 13.31 -11.09 6.89
C ALA A 108 11.95 -10.42 6.84
N ASP A 109 11.26 -10.63 5.71
CA ASP A 109 9.91 -10.15 5.46
C ASP A 109 9.20 -11.24 4.66
N ILE A 110 8.15 -11.84 5.23
CA ILE A 110 7.45 -12.98 4.65
C ILE A 110 5.96 -12.67 4.68
N GLN A 111 5.32 -12.68 3.51
CA GLN A 111 3.88 -12.45 3.39
C GLN A 111 3.23 -13.56 2.58
N PHE A 112 2.15 -14.10 3.12
CA PHE A 112 1.18 -14.90 2.40
C PHE A 112 -0.07 -14.07 2.17
N LEU A 113 -0.52 -14.00 0.91
CA LEU A 113 -1.68 -13.23 0.50
C LEU A 113 -2.63 -14.11 -0.32
N PHE A 114 -3.86 -14.20 0.11
CA PHE A 114 -5.01 -14.51 -0.73
C PHE A 114 -5.93 -13.30 -0.74
N ASP A 115 -6.16 -12.71 -1.90
CA ASP A 115 -6.99 -11.52 -2.06
C ASP A 115 -7.88 -11.66 -3.29
N ARG A 116 -9.17 -11.44 -3.10
CA ARG A 116 -10.16 -11.40 -4.17
C ARG A 116 -10.88 -10.07 -4.11
N ASP A 117 -10.48 -9.13 -4.96
CA ASP A 117 -11.04 -7.79 -5.06
C ASP A 117 -11.94 -7.66 -6.30
N ALA A 118 -13.23 -7.38 -6.06
CA ALA A 118 -14.26 -7.29 -7.10
C ALA A 118 -14.39 -5.90 -7.73
N THR A 119 -13.63 -4.92 -7.27
CA THR A 119 -13.78 -3.51 -7.65
C THR A 119 -12.68 -2.99 -8.58
N ILE A 120 -11.79 -3.87 -9.04
CA ILE A 120 -10.67 -3.48 -9.91
C ILE A 120 -11.19 -2.90 -11.22
N ARG A 121 -10.66 -1.72 -11.58
CA ARG A 121 -10.94 -1.04 -12.85
C ARG A 121 -9.78 -1.18 -13.81
N PHE A 122 -10.12 -1.21 -15.10
CA PHE A 122 -9.15 -1.17 -16.18
C PHE A 122 -9.65 -0.27 -17.32
N PHE A 123 -8.75 0.51 -17.92
CA PHE A 123 -9.08 1.56 -18.90
C PHE A 123 -8.31 1.40 -20.22
N GLY A 124 -7.56 0.30 -20.38
CA GLY A 124 -6.60 0.06 -21.45
C GLY A 124 -5.16 0.31 -21.03
N LEU A 125 -4.22 -0.09 -21.87
CA LEU A 125 -2.78 0.07 -21.67
C LEU A 125 -2.28 1.39 -22.24
N GLY A 126 -1.23 1.93 -21.63
CA GLY A 126 -0.48 3.10 -22.09
C GLY A 126 -1.02 4.44 -21.62
N PRO A 127 -0.26 5.51 -21.92
CA PRO A 127 -0.57 6.87 -21.48
C PRO A 127 -1.86 7.45 -22.10
N GLU A 128 -2.28 6.94 -23.25
CA GLU A 128 -3.48 7.40 -23.98
C GLU A 128 -4.74 6.60 -23.59
N SER A 129 -4.68 5.76 -22.54
CA SER A 129 -5.84 5.03 -22.06
C SER A 129 -6.99 5.97 -21.68
N SER A 130 -8.22 5.70 -22.21
CA SER A 130 -9.36 6.58 -22.06
C SER A 130 -10.30 6.13 -20.95
N LYS A 131 -10.83 7.10 -20.17
CA LYS A 131 -11.90 6.83 -19.20
C LYS A 131 -13.17 6.25 -19.86
N ALA A 132 -13.40 6.52 -21.13
CA ALA A 132 -14.53 5.95 -21.89
C ALA A 132 -14.44 4.41 -22.06
N ASN A 133 -13.24 3.84 -21.91
CA ASN A 133 -12.99 2.41 -21.98
C ASN A 133 -13.02 1.73 -20.59
N GLU A 134 -13.62 2.38 -19.61
CA GLU A 134 -13.68 1.84 -18.24
C GLU A 134 -14.37 0.49 -18.19
N THR A 135 -13.70 -0.49 -17.64
CA THR A 135 -14.19 -1.85 -17.41
C THR A 135 -13.98 -2.25 -15.95
N ASN A 136 -14.61 -3.34 -15.53
CA ASN A 136 -14.44 -3.88 -14.18
C ASN A 136 -14.14 -5.38 -14.24
N MET A 137 -13.30 -5.81 -13.31
CA MET A 137 -12.99 -7.22 -13.07
C MET A 137 -12.87 -7.50 -11.58
N THR A 138 -13.00 -8.77 -11.25
CA THR A 138 -12.52 -9.32 -9.98
C THR A 138 -11.14 -9.88 -10.23
N LEU A 139 -10.16 -9.39 -9.48
CA LEU A 139 -8.82 -9.97 -9.47
C LEU A 139 -8.68 -10.85 -8.23
N GLU A 140 -8.42 -12.13 -8.45
CA GLU A 140 -8.05 -13.05 -7.39
C GLU A 140 -6.55 -13.30 -7.45
N THR A 141 -5.87 -13.03 -6.34
CA THR A 141 -4.43 -13.17 -6.19
C THR A 141 -4.13 -14.17 -5.08
N LEU A 142 -3.37 -15.21 -5.40
CA LEU A 142 -2.74 -16.07 -4.40
C LEU A 142 -1.23 -15.86 -4.49
N GLY A 143 -0.63 -15.33 -3.43
CA GLY A 143 0.77 -14.92 -3.43
C GLY A 143 1.56 -15.35 -2.20
N LEU A 144 2.82 -15.68 -2.42
CA LEU A 144 3.85 -15.83 -1.38
C LEU A 144 5.01 -14.91 -1.74
N TYR A 145 5.36 -14.03 -0.80
CA TYR A 145 6.46 -13.09 -0.91
C TYR A 145 7.45 -13.38 0.20
N VAL A 146 8.69 -13.61 -0.15
CA VAL A 146 9.76 -13.88 0.81
C VAL A 146 10.91 -12.94 0.51
N ILE A 147 11.28 -12.11 1.45
CA ILE A 147 12.46 -11.26 1.37
C ILE A 147 13.40 -11.66 2.50
N PHE A 148 14.65 -11.83 2.17
CA PHE A 148 15.72 -12.02 3.13
C PHE A 148 16.88 -11.10 2.77
N GLY A 149 17.52 -10.48 3.77
CA GLY A 149 18.60 -9.56 3.49
C GLY A 149 19.58 -9.36 4.61
N VAL A 150 20.63 -8.61 4.29
CA VAL A 150 21.75 -8.26 5.14
C VAL A 150 21.69 -6.76 5.45
N ASN A 151 21.80 -6.42 6.72
CA ASN A 151 21.94 -5.05 7.19
C ASN A 151 23.43 -4.67 7.15
N ILE A 152 23.83 -3.90 6.13
CA ILE A 152 25.23 -3.47 5.96
C ILE A 152 25.58 -2.41 7.01
N THR A 153 24.63 -1.52 7.27
CA THR A 153 24.66 -0.52 8.34
C THR A 153 23.26 -0.38 8.94
N PRO A 154 23.04 0.36 10.03
CA PRO A 154 21.70 0.63 10.52
C PRO A 154 20.74 1.31 9.50
N TYR A 155 21.31 1.90 8.45
CA TYR A 155 20.57 2.65 7.42
C TYR A 155 20.61 2.01 6.04
N ALA A 156 21.49 1.02 5.81
CA ALA A 156 21.73 0.45 4.48
C ALA A 156 21.54 -1.06 4.48
N HIS A 157 20.68 -1.54 3.60
CA HIS A 157 20.24 -2.93 3.53
C HIS A 157 20.33 -3.46 2.11
N LEU A 158 20.85 -4.68 1.97
CA LEU A 158 20.82 -5.44 0.72
C LEU A 158 19.85 -6.61 0.90
N SER A 159 18.86 -6.73 0.02
CA SER A 159 17.83 -7.75 0.13
C SER A 159 17.71 -8.55 -1.16
N PHE A 160 17.36 -9.82 -1.01
CA PHE A 160 16.93 -10.70 -2.08
C PHE A 160 15.51 -11.17 -1.78
N GLY A 161 14.64 -11.13 -2.77
CA GLY A 161 13.24 -11.50 -2.64
C GLY A 161 12.82 -12.52 -3.68
N GLU A 162 11.93 -13.41 -3.27
CA GLU A 162 11.19 -14.35 -4.09
C GLU A 162 9.72 -14.00 -4.05
N THR A 163 9.09 -13.95 -5.22
CA THR A 163 7.66 -13.72 -5.39
C THR A 163 7.07 -14.87 -6.19
N VAL A 164 6.10 -15.56 -5.63
CA VAL A 164 5.33 -16.60 -6.33
C VAL A 164 3.87 -16.20 -6.27
N GLN A 165 3.27 -15.93 -7.42
CA GLN A 165 1.88 -15.45 -7.52
C GLN A 165 1.10 -16.18 -8.60
N ASN A 166 -0.14 -16.51 -8.28
CA ASN A 166 -1.16 -16.87 -9.26
C ASN A 166 -2.23 -15.78 -9.30
N TYR A 167 -2.60 -15.35 -10.49
CA TYR A 167 -3.67 -14.40 -10.74
C TYR A 167 -4.79 -15.07 -11.51
N ASP A 168 -6.02 -14.87 -11.07
CA ASP A 168 -7.23 -15.25 -11.81
C ASP A 168 -8.10 -14.01 -12.01
N VAL A 169 -8.58 -13.82 -13.24
CA VAL A 169 -9.43 -12.69 -13.61
C VAL A 169 -10.86 -13.19 -13.82
N LEU A 170 -11.77 -12.70 -12.98
CA LEU A 170 -13.17 -13.09 -12.97
C LEU A 170 -14.07 -11.86 -13.27
N ARG A 171 -15.35 -12.08 -13.50
CA ARG A 171 -16.31 -10.97 -13.68
C ARG A 171 -16.33 -10.09 -12.44
N GLY A 172 -16.32 -8.77 -12.66
CA GLY A 172 -16.30 -7.77 -11.58
C GLY A 172 -17.63 -7.63 -10.86
N GLY A 173 -17.56 -7.05 -9.65
CA GLY A 173 -18.72 -6.82 -8.78
C GLY A 173 -19.43 -5.49 -9.01
N VAL A 174 -18.94 -4.62 -9.90
CA VAL A 174 -19.53 -3.30 -10.12
C VAL A 174 -20.56 -3.34 -11.22
N PRO A 175 -21.84 -3.12 -10.88
CA PRO A 175 -22.94 -3.11 -11.87
C PRO A 175 -22.72 -2.05 -12.95
N ARG A 176 -23.19 -2.34 -14.16
CA ARG A 176 -23.19 -1.44 -15.33
C ARG A 176 -21.83 -1.22 -16.00
N LEU A 177 -20.73 -1.76 -15.48
CA LEU A 177 -19.47 -1.76 -16.20
C LEU A 177 -19.28 -3.07 -16.98
N PRO A 178 -18.75 -3.01 -18.21
CA PRO A 178 -18.42 -4.21 -18.96
C PRO A 178 -17.32 -5.00 -18.27
N PHE A 179 -17.32 -6.32 -18.44
CA PHE A 179 -16.25 -7.17 -17.98
C PHE A 179 -14.96 -6.92 -18.78
N THR A 180 -13.85 -6.78 -18.10
CA THR A 180 -12.55 -6.51 -18.74
C THR A 180 -12.19 -7.56 -19.78
N GLY A 181 -12.42 -8.86 -19.50
CA GLY A 181 -12.11 -9.95 -20.43
C GLY A 181 -12.98 -9.95 -21.70
N ASP A 182 -14.22 -9.43 -21.65
CA ASP A 182 -15.06 -9.30 -22.83
C ASP A 182 -14.64 -8.09 -23.69
N HIS A 183 -14.17 -7.01 -23.06
CA HIS A 183 -13.80 -5.75 -23.72
C HIS A 183 -12.36 -5.73 -24.24
N PHE A 184 -11.45 -6.41 -23.52
CA PHE A 184 -10.03 -6.54 -23.85
C PHE A 184 -9.60 -8.01 -23.88
N PRO A 185 -10.12 -8.84 -24.82
CA PRO A 185 -9.87 -10.28 -24.82
C PRO A 185 -8.40 -10.65 -25.07
N ASP A 186 -7.65 -9.77 -25.74
CA ASP A 186 -6.22 -9.96 -26.04
C ASP A 186 -5.28 -9.37 -24.99
N LEU A 187 -5.80 -8.86 -23.88
CA LEU A 187 -4.98 -8.31 -22.80
C LEU A 187 -4.18 -9.44 -22.12
N PRO A 188 -2.83 -9.39 -22.12
CA PRO A 188 -2.02 -10.39 -21.46
C PRO A 188 -2.38 -10.51 -19.98
N GLY A 189 -2.61 -11.73 -19.49
CA GLY A 189 -3.03 -11.99 -18.13
C GLY A 189 -4.54 -11.95 -17.89
N VAL A 190 -5.37 -11.53 -18.87
CA VAL A 190 -6.83 -11.44 -18.70
C VAL A 190 -7.52 -12.79 -18.45
N ASN A 191 -6.87 -13.88 -18.79
CA ASN A 191 -7.31 -15.25 -18.51
C ASN A 191 -6.58 -15.90 -17.31
N GLY A 192 -5.92 -15.07 -16.51
CA GLY A 192 -5.07 -15.51 -15.41
C GLY A 192 -3.60 -15.61 -15.80
N ALA A 193 -2.74 -15.63 -14.80
CA ALA A 193 -1.29 -15.73 -14.99
C ALA A 193 -0.60 -16.30 -13.76
N PHE A 194 0.46 -17.06 -13.98
CA PHE A 194 1.38 -17.48 -12.93
C PHE A 194 2.71 -16.76 -13.09
N VAL A 195 3.16 -16.12 -12.02
CA VAL A 195 4.40 -15.34 -12.00
C VAL A 195 5.29 -15.82 -10.87
N HIS A 196 6.53 -16.20 -11.23
CA HIS A 196 7.62 -16.45 -10.30
C HIS A 196 8.75 -15.48 -10.62
N ALA A 197 9.05 -14.58 -9.70
CA ALA A 197 10.02 -13.52 -9.91
C ALA A 197 11.00 -13.40 -8.74
N GLN A 198 12.26 -13.10 -9.08
CA GLN A 198 13.34 -12.82 -8.15
C GLN A 198 13.66 -11.34 -8.17
N ARG A 199 13.86 -10.76 -6.98
CA ARG A 199 14.22 -9.34 -6.85
C ARG A 199 15.45 -9.16 -5.97
N ALA A 200 16.44 -8.45 -6.49
CA ALA A 200 17.53 -7.91 -5.70
C ALA A 200 17.28 -6.41 -5.45
N SER A 201 17.48 -5.94 -4.24
CA SER A 201 17.28 -4.53 -3.89
C SER A 201 18.32 -4.03 -2.91
N PHE A 202 18.70 -2.75 -3.08
CA PHE A 202 19.45 -1.99 -2.10
C PHE A 202 18.59 -0.87 -1.58
N THR A 203 18.48 -0.76 -0.25
CA THR A 203 17.70 0.29 0.43
C THR A 203 18.61 1.05 1.38
N TYR A 204 18.52 2.37 1.34
CA TYR A 204 19.05 3.28 2.33
C TYR A 204 17.90 4.03 2.98
N ASP A 205 17.80 4.05 4.30
CA ASP A 205 16.74 4.74 5.05
C ASP A 205 17.27 5.32 6.36
N ASP A 206 17.41 6.65 6.43
CA ASP A 206 17.84 7.40 7.62
C ASP A 206 16.69 8.28 8.18
N ARG A 207 15.45 7.96 7.85
CA ARG A 207 14.29 8.68 8.40
C ARG A 207 14.18 8.45 9.91
N ASP A 208 13.71 9.48 10.60
CA ASP A 208 13.51 9.46 12.06
C ASP A 208 12.38 8.53 12.51
N SER A 209 11.44 8.21 11.62
CA SER A 209 10.36 7.26 11.84
C SER A 209 9.97 6.58 10.52
N THR A 210 9.55 5.32 10.58
CA THR A 210 9.01 4.59 9.43
C THR A 210 7.52 4.85 9.21
N THR A 211 6.80 5.30 10.24
CA THR A 211 5.33 5.52 10.22
C THR A 211 4.95 6.99 10.17
N THR A 212 5.64 7.85 10.92
CA THR A 212 5.36 9.31 11.00
C THR A 212 6.64 10.13 10.77
N PRO A 213 7.33 9.96 9.62
CA PRO A 213 8.61 10.62 9.40
C PRO A 213 8.47 12.12 9.28
N THR A 214 9.39 12.85 9.93
CA THR A 214 9.49 14.31 9.87
C THR A 214 10.79 14.78 9.22
N ARG A 215 11.83 13.96 9.24
CA ARG A 215 13.15 14.26 8.66
C ARG A 215 13.84 13.01 8.15
N GLY A 216 14.84 13.24 7.31
CA GLY A 216 15.67 12.18 6.74
C GLY A 216 15.29 11.87 5.30
N ARG A 217 15.78 10.76 4.82
CA ARG A 217 15.57 10.31 3.44
C ARG A 217 15.54 8.78 3.39
N SER A 218 14.80 8.29 2.40
CA SER A 218 14.82 6.89 2.01
C SER A 218 15.11 6.80 0.51
N ALA A 219 15.91 5.83 0.10
CA ALA A 219 16.15 5.53 -1.30
C ALA A 219 16.22 4.03 -1.50
N ARG A 220 15.54 3.52 -2.52
CA ARG A 220 15.55 2.11 -2.91
C ARG A 220 15.84 1.97 -4.40
N ILE A 221 16.76 1.07 -4.73
CA ILE A 221 17.03 0.64 -6.11
C ILE A 221 16.78 -0.85 -6.16
N PHE A 222 16.12 -1.33 -7.21
CA PHE A 222 15.86 -2.75 -7.36
C PHE A 222 16.00 -3.21 -8.83
N LEU A 223 16.29 -4.49 -8.95
CA LEU A 223 16.22 -5.26 -10.19
C LEU A 223 15.39 -6.51 -9.90
N GLU A 224 14.38 -6.76 -10.71
CA GLU A 224 13.51 -7.93 -10.65
C GLU A 224 13.55 -8.67 -11.98
N ALA A 225 13.59 -9.97 -11.93
CA ALA A 225 13.53 -10.82 -13.12
C ALA A 225 12.55 -11.95 -12.90
N SER A 226 11.82 -12.29 -13.94
CA SER A 226 10.95 -13.45 -14.02
C SER A 226 11.37 -14.26 -15.24
N ALA A 227 11.47 -15.57 -15.12
CA ALA A 227 11.92 -16.43 -16.20
C ALA A 227 11.15 -17.75 -16.25
N ARG A 228 10.70 -18.15 -17.44
CA ARG A 228 10.09 -19.47 -17.68
C ARG A 228 11.01 -20.59 -17.30
N LEU A 229 12.33 -20.40 -17.48
CA LEU A 229 13.36 -21.37 -17.05
C LEU A 229 13.29 -21.66 -15.53
N LEU A 230 12.82 -20.69 -14.72
CA LEU A 230 12.64 -20.80 -13.27
C LEU A 230 11.21 -21.15 -12.88
N GLY A 231 10.37 -21.58 -13.85
CA GLY A 231 9.01 -22.02 -13.60
C GLY A 231 7.94 -20.91 -13.65
N SER A 232 8.29 -19.71 -14.07
CA SER A 232 7.29 -18.65 -14.31
C SER A 232 6.50 -18.88 -15.60
N GLY A 233 5.32 -18.26 -15.71
CA GLY A 233 4.54 -18.22 -16.95
C GLY A 233 5.03 -17.21 -17.97
N THR A 234 5.94 -16.30 -17.59
CA THR A 234 6.37 -15.17 -18.44
C THR A 234 7.83 -14.81 -18.19
N ASP A 235 8.47 -14.21 -19.20
CA ASP A 235 9.85 -13.69 -19.11
C ASP A 235 9.81 -12.16 -19.12
N TYR A 236 10.35 -11.54 -18.07
CA TYR A 236 10.57 -10.09 -18.01
C TYR A 236 11.71 -9.71 -17.08
N VAL A 237 12.21 -8.49 -17.28
CA VAL A 237 13.10 -7.78 -16.34
C VAL A 237 12.45 -6.44 -16.00
N LYS A 238 12.39 -6.11 -14.72
CA LYS A 238 11.87 -4.84 -14.21
C LYS A 238 12.91 -4.21 -13.31
N ALA A 239 13.20 -2.94 -13.51
CA ALA A 239 14.12 -2.16 -12.69
C ALA A 239 13.46 -0.88 -12.21
N GLY A 240 13.84 -0.42 -11.03
CA GLY A 240 13.30 0.82 -10.50
C GLY A 240 14.18 1.48 -9.46
N VAL A 241 13.93 2.77 -9.29
CA VAL A 241 14.47 3.59 -8.22
C VAL A 241 13.37 4.43 -7.63
N GLU A 242 13.33 4.49 -6.31
CA GLU A 242 12.38 5.26 -5.53
C GLU A 242 13.12 6.01 -4.44
N GLY A 243 12.71 7.24 -4.16
CA GLY A 243 13.32 8.03 -3.11
C GLY A 243 12.34 8.99 -2.47
N VAL A 244 12.45 9.14 -1.15
CA VAL A 244 11.70 10.11 -0.35
C VAL A 244 12.69 10.99 0.40
N TYR A 245 12.43 12.29 0.44
CA TYR A 245 13.22 13.26 1.19
C TYR A 245 12.29 14.11 2.06
N LEU A 246 12.59 14.21 3.36
CA LEU A 246 11.82 15.00 4.30
C LEU A 246 12.71 16.04 4.98
N ARG A 247 12.21 17.26 5.04
CA ARG A 247 12.91 18.36 5.70
C ARG A 247 11.96 19.16 6.57
N PRO A 248 12.20 19.18 7.90
CA PRO A 248 11.41 19.96 8.84
C PRO A 248 11.83 21.44 8.86
N TYR A 249 10.86 22.29 9.20
CA TYR A 249 10.99 23.72 9.42
C TYR A 249 10.15 24.13 10.64
N PHE A 250 10.50 25.21 11.29
CA PHE A 250 9.73 25.80 12.40
C PHE A 250 9.45 24.80 13.53
N ASP A 251 10.48 24.13 14.03
CA ASP A 251 10.37 23.09 15.08
C ASP A 251 9.34 21.99 14.72
N ASP A 252 9.51 21.43 13.54
CA ASP A 252 8.67 20.36 12.96
C ASP A 252 7.20 20.74 12.74
N ARG A 253 6.85 22.04 12.80
CA ARG A 253 5.49 22.48 12.48
C ARG A 253 5.18 22.43 10.99
N LEU A 254 6.21 22.51 10.15
CA LEU A 254 6.10 22.35 8.71
C LEU A 254 7.14 21.31 8.26
N VAL A 255 6.72 20.27 7.57
CA VAL A 255 7.62 19.30 6.95
C VAL A 255 7.41 19.34 5.44
N LEU A 256 8.45 19.66 4.69
CA LEU A 256 8.45 19.53 3.24
C LEU A 256 8.85 18.11 2.86
N VAL A 257 8.08 17.48 1.98
CA VAL A 257 8.28 16.12 1.51
C VAL A 257 8.38 16.13 0.00
N ALA A 258 9.39 15.45 -0.53
CA ALA A 258 9.53 15.15 -1.94
C ALA A 258 9.66 13.63 -2.11
N HIS A 259 8.88 13.06 -3.02
CA HIS A 259 8.94 11.66 -3.40
C HIS A 259 9.15 11.56 -4.91
N ALA A 260 10.01 10.67 -5.34
CA ALA A 260 10.26 10.41 -6.74
C ALA A 260 10.35 8.90 -7.00
N LEU A 261 9.75 8.44 -8.08
CA LEU A 261 9.73 7.03 -8.49
C LEU A 261 9.97 6.95 -10.01
N PHE A 262 10.89 6.09 -10.38
CA PHE A 262 11.11 5.65 -11.76
C PHE A 262 11.08 4.13 -11.80
N GLU A 263 10.38 3.57 -12.75
CA GLU A 263 10.29 2.13 -12.96
C GLU A 263 10.16 1.82 -14.44
N ALA A 264 10.87 0.79 -14.90
CA ALA A 264 10.83 0.31 -16.27
C ALA A 264 10.79 -1.21 -16.29
N LEU A 265 9.97 -1.76 -17.17
CA LEU A 265 9.82 -3.18 -17.43
C LEU A 265 10.15 -3.44 -18.92
N SER A 266 10.87 -4.51 -19.18
CA SER A 266 11.10 -5.05 -20.52
C SER A 266 10.86 -6.56 -20.47
N GLY A 267 10.05 -7.07 -21.35
CA GLY A 267 9.70 -8.48 -21.38
C GLY A 267 9.05 -8.89 -22.68
N ASP A 268 8.53 -10.09 -22.71
CA ASP A 268 7.78 -10.64 -23.83
C ASP A 268 6.44 -9.93 -24.01
N LYS A 269 5.77 -10.15 -25.14
CA LYS A 269 4.47 -9.54 -25.43
C LYS A 269 3.33 -10.07 -24.54
N ASP A 270 3.54 -11.19 -23.89
CA ASP A 270 2.59 -11.87 -23.01
C ASP A 270 2.84 -11.59 -21.53
N VAL A 271 3.64 -10.58 -21.20
CA VAL A 271 3.79 -10.13 -19.81
C VAL A 271 2.42 -9.72 -19.25
N PRO A 272 1.95 -10.34 -18.16
CA PRO A 272 0.64 -10.05 -17.60
C PRO A 272 0.50 -8.61 -17.14
N PHE A 273 -0.67 -8.00 -17.37
CA PHE A 273 -0.93 -6.61 -17.00
C PHE A 273 -0.79 -6.37 -15.49
N GLU A 274 -0.97 -7.40 -14.65
CA GLU A 274 -0.86 -7.34 -13.19
C GLU A 274 0.56 -6.99 -12.71
N VAL A 275 1.59 -7.29 -13.50
CA VAL A 275 2.99 -6.96 -13.14
C VAL A 275 3.48 -5.65 -13.76
N LEU A 276 2.69 -5.03 -14.63
CA LEU A 276 3.06 -3.77 -15.27
C LEU A 276 3.13 -2.62 -14.25
N PRO A 277 4.06 -1.68 -14.41
CA PRO A 277 4.05 -0.38 -13.73
C PRO A 277 2.73 0.37 -13.92
N ARG A 278 2.21 0.95 -12.84
CA ARG A 278 0.90 1.60 -12.83
C ARG A 278 0.89 2.87 -12.01
N LEU A 279 0.01 3.81 -12.39
CA LEU A 279 -0.22 5.09 -11.70
C LEU A 279 -1.71 5.33 -11.49
N GLY A 280 -2.04 6.11 -10.49
CA GLY A 280 -3.37 6.42 -9.99
C GLY A 280 -3.58 5.85 -8.59
N GLY A 281 -4.36 6.54 -7.78
CA GLY A 281 -4.62 6.21 -6.39
C GLY A 281 -3.82 7.05 -5.41
N GLU A 282 -4.09 6.84 -4.14
CA GLU A 282 -3.63 7.67 -3.02
C GLU A 282 -2.11 7.74 -2.86
N SER A 283 -1.36 6.70 -3.26
CA SER A 283 0.10 6.65 -3.13
C SER A 283 0.86 7.17 -4.35
N THR A 284 0.17 7.55 -5.43
CA THR A 284 0.82 7.98 -6.67
C THR A 284 0.24 9.28 -7.22
N LEU A 285 -0.80 9.20 -8.06
CA LEU A 285 -1.50 10.35 -8.64
C LEU A 285 -2.87 10.50 -7.97
N ARG A 286 -2.93 11.24 -6.88
CA ARG A 286 -4.11 11.36 -5.98
C ARG A 286 -5.34 12.04 -6.59
N GLY A 287 -5.25 12.52 -7.83
CA GLY A 287 -6.39 13.02 -8.59
C GLY A 287 -7.04 11.99 -9.50
N PHE A 288 -6.55 10.75 -9.52
CA PHE A 288 -7.06 9.66 -10.34
C PHE A 288 -7.42 8.44 -9.50
N SER A 289 -8.34 7.62 -10.00
CA SER A 289 -8.70 6.36 -9.36
C SER A 289 -7.51 5.39 -9.28
N PRO A 290 -7.53 4.42 -8.34
CA PRO A 290 -6.50 3.41 -8.24
C PRO A 290 -6.28 2.68 -9.57
N ASN A 291 -5.00 2.48 -9.94
CA ASN A 291 -4.61 1.77 -11.16
C ASN A 291 -5.19 2.37 -12.46
N ARG A 292 -5.29 3.71 -12.55
CA ARG A 292 -5.87 4.38 -13.73
C ARG A 292 -5.03 4.20 -14.99
N PHE A 293 -3.72 4.11 -14.86
CA PHE A 293 -2.77 4.02 -15.97
C PHE A 293 -1.85 2.83 -15.80
N PHE A 294 -1.66 2.04 -16.86
CA PHE A 294 -0.72 0.93 -16.95
C PHE A 294 0.24 1.16 -18.11
N GLY A 295 1.51 0.82 -17.95
CA GLY A 295 2.51 0.90 -19.02
C GLY A 295 3.75 0.09 -18.71
N ASP A 296 4.67 -0.03 -19.70
CA ASP A 296 5.95 -0.73 -19.53
C ASP A 296 6.89 0.03 -18.58
N GLY A 297 6.59 1.29 -18.32
CA GLY A 297 7.31 2.06 -17.30
C GLY A 297 6.46 3.19 -16.74
N ARG A 298 6.95 3.75 -15.63
CA ARG A 298 6.34 4.92 -14.97
C ARG A 298 7.39 5.87 -14.42
N VAL A 299 7.03 7.15 -14.42
CA VAL A 299 7.74 8.22 -13.72
C VAL A 299 6.74 8.95 -12.85
N LEU A 300 7.10 9.21 -11.61
CA LEU A 300 6.28 9.92 -10.66
C LEU A 300 7.14 10.88 -9.85
N PHE A 301 6.58 12.04 -9.55
CA PHE A 301 7.10 12.99 -8.57
C PHE A 301 5.93 13.54 -7.75
N ASN A 302 6.07 13.47 -6.43
CA ASN A 302 5.13 14.06 -5.48
C ASN A 302 5.86 15.11 -4.64
N ALA A 303 5.23 16.26 -4.43
CA ALA A 303 5.69 17.28 -3.50
C ALA A 303 4.56 17.63 -2.54
N GLU A 304 4.87 17.69 -1.25
CA GLU A 304 3.90 17.89 -0.20
C GLU A 304 4.45 18.79 0.91
N ALA A 305 3.60 19.67 1.45
CA ALA A 305 3.93 20.52 2.58
C ALA A 305 3.01 20.20 3.77
N ARG A 306 3.50 19.40 4.70
CA ARG A 306 2.79 18.94 5.91
C ARG A 306 2.83 20.01 6.98
N ALA A 307 1.73 20.69 7.22
CA ALA A 307 1.61 21.73 8.23
C ALA A 307 0.79 21.24 9.43
N ARG A 308 1.42 21.15 10.59
CA ARG A 308 0.78 20.81 11.87
C ARG A 308 0.10 22.04 12.43
N VAL A 309 -1.24 22.08 12.33
CA VAL A 309 -2.02 23.32 12.57
C VAL A 309 -2.60 23.42 13.96
N LEU A 310 -3.00 22.29 14.56
CA LEU A 310 -3.57 22.28 15.91
C LEU A 310 -3.44 20.91 16.58
N ARG A 311 -3.67 20.87 17.91
CA ARG A 311 -3.78 19.65 18.71
C ARG A 311 -5.18 19.57 19.32
N LEU A 312 -5.79 18.42 19.23
CA LEU A 312 -7.11 18.13 19.78
C LEU A 312 -7.02 16.92 20.70
N HIS A 313 -7.86 16.89 21.70
CA HIS A 313 -8.08 15.69 22.51
C HIS A 313 -9.38 15.04 22.03
N LEU A 314 -9.28 13.97 21.25
CA LEU A 314 -10.41 13.28 20.64
C LEU A 314 -10.49 11.85 21.19
N PHE A 315 -11.67 11.43 21.66
CA PHE A 315 -11.93 10.08 22.17
C PHE A 315 -10.93 9.60 23.25
N GLY A 316 -10.42 10.55 24.07
CA GLY A 316 -9.42 10.22 25.08
C GLY A 316 -7.98 10.13 24.58
N VAL A 317 -7.72 10.52 23.33
CA VAL A 317 -6.40 10.46 22.71
C VAL A 317 -5.98 11.85 22.20
N ASP A 318 -4.74 12.24 22.48
CA ASP A 318 -4.15 13.46 21.93
C ASP A 318 -3.88 13.27 20.43
N THR A 319 -4.58 14.02 19.62
CA THR A 319 -4.48 13.96 18.16
C THR A 319 -3.91 15.26 17.61
N GLN A 320 -2.86 15.17 16.83
CA GLN A 320 -2.30 16.27 16.08
C GLN A 320 -2.94 16.37 14.70
N VAL A 321 -3.51 17.53 14.37
CA VAL A 321 -4.10 17.77 13.05
C VAL A 321 -3.07 18.38 12.13
N GLU A 322 -2.94 17.80 10.94
CA GLU A 322 -2.07 18.20 9.87
C GLU A 322 -2.87 18.55 8.61
N VAL A 323 -2.50 19.63 7.94
CA VAL A 323 -2.99 20.02 6.61
C VAL A 323 -1.81 19.94 5.65
N ALA A 324 -2.00 19.26 4.53
CA ALA A 324 -0.93 18.93 3.62
C ALA A 324 -1.31 19.25 2.16
N PRO A 325 -1.15 20.49 1.68
CA PRO A 325 -1.21 20.76 0.26
C PRO A 325 -0.12 19.99 -0.49
N PHE A 326 -0.50 19.47 -1.67
CA PHE A 326 0.39 18.66 -2.48
C PHE A 326 0.22 18.91 -3.99
N VAL A 327 1.20 18.46 -4.73
CA VAL A 327 1.13 18.29 -6.18
C VAL A 327 1.80 16.98 -6.57
N ASP A 328 1.10 16.16 -7.35
CA ASP A 328 1.62 14.94 -7.93
C ASP A 328 1.77 15.12 -9.44
N VAL A 329 2.88 14.66 -9.99
CA VAL A 329 3.20 14.75 -11.41
C VAL A 329 3.70 13.38 -11.87
N GLY A 330 3.08 12.80 -12.89
CA GLY A 330 3.52 11.48 -13.34
C GLY A 330 2.99 11.10 -14.71
N LYS A 331 3.57 10.05 -15.25
CA LYS A 331 3.11 9.41 -16.48
C LYS A 331 3.56 7.95 -16.54
N VAL A 332 2.81 7.13 -17.25
CA VAL A 332 3.27 5.83 -17.74
C VAL A 332 3.77 5.97 -19.19
N TYR A 333 4.57 5.02 -19.66
CA TYR A 333 5.07 4.97 -21.02
C TYR A 333 5.26 3.52 -21.46
N ASN A 334 5.15 3.25 -22.78
CA ASN A 334 5.35 1.92 -23.40
C ASN A 334 6.59 1.90 -24.30
N SER A 335 7.34 2.99 -24.38
CA SER A 335 8.61 3.06 -25.10
C SER A 335 9.48 4.19 -24.56
N VAL A 336 10.81 4.08 -24.76
CA VAL A 336 11.76 5.12 -24.37
C VAL A 336 11.45 6.47 -25.03
N GLY A 337 10.94 6.46 -26.28
CA GLY A 337 10.51 7.69 -26.95
C GLY A 337 9.37 8.40 -26.22
N GLN A 338 8.42 7.66 -25.69
CA GLN A 338 7.31 8.21 -24.91
C GLN A 338 7.74 8.73 -23.53
N LEU A 339 8.88 8.31 -23.00
CA LEU A 339 9.42 8.88 -21.77
C LEU A 339 9.67 10.40 -21.91
N PHE A 340 10.10 10.85 -23.09
CA PHE A 340 10.42 12.27 -23.37
C PHE A 340 9.31 13.01 -24.14
N SER A 341 8.23 12.32 -24.53
CA SER A 341 7.13 12.88 -25.31
C SER A 341 5.78 12.45 -24.74
N GLY A 342 4.67 13.06 -25.19
CA GLY A 342 3.31 12.73 -24.73
C GLY A 342 2.89 13.47 -23.46
N SER A 343 1.69 13.18 -23.00
CA SER A 343 1.05 13.85 -21.87
C SER A 343 1.68 13.45 -20.53
N VAL A 344 1.74 14.41 -19.63
CA VAL A 344 2.10 14.23 -18.23
C VAL A 344 0.86 14.60 -17.40
N GLU A 345 0.48 13.76 -16.48
CA GLU A 345 -0.63 14.02 -15.57
C GLU A 345 -0.14 14.85 -14.38
N VAL A 346 -0.94 15.86 -14.01
CA VAL A 346 -0.66 16.74 -12.87
C VAL A 346 -1.89 16.77 -11.98
N THR A 347 -1.73 16.46 -10.71
CA THR A 347 -2.82 16.42 -9.73
C THR A 347 -2.48 17.27 -8.51
N PRO A 348 -2.92 18.55 -8.47
CA PRO A 348 -2.89 19.32 -7.25
C PRO A 348 -3.94 18.82 -6.26
N GLY A 349 -3.68 19.02 -4.95
CA GLY A 349 -4.61 18.59 -3.94
C GLY A 349 -4.26 19.05 -2.53
N VAL A 350 -5.04 18.56 -1.57
CA VAL A 350 -4.83 18.81 -0.14
C VAL A 350 -5.20 17.59 0.70
N GLY A 351 -4.32 17.21 1.61
CA GLY A 351 -4.54 16.20 2.63
C GLY A 351 -4.93 16.81 3.97
N PHE A 352 -5.81 16.15 4.70
CA PHE A 352 -6.15 16.42 6.09
C PHE A 352 -5.85 15.16 6.90
N ARG A 353 -5.02 15.28 7.93
CA ARG A 353 -4.56 14.11 8.69
C ARG A 353 -4.72 14.30 10.17
N GLY A 354 -5.09 13.24 10.86
CA GLY A 354 -5.09 13.11 12.31
C GLY A 354 -4.00 12.14 12.74
N ILE A 355 -3.00 12.63 13.48
CA ILE A 355 -1.87 11.83 13.96
C ILE A 355 -2.05 11.61 15.43
N SER A 356 -2.21 10.36 15.85
CA SER A 356 -2.41 9.95 17.25
C SER A 356 -1.32 8.97 17.70
N PRO A 357 -0.78 9.13 18.94
CA PRO A 357 0.13 8.14 19.49
C PRO A 357 -0.52 6.74 19.57
N PRO A 358 0.25 5.64 19.39
CA PRO A 358 1.68 5.58 19.20
C PRO A 358 2.16 5.72 17.75
N ASN A 359 1.38 6.13 16.77
CA ASN A 359 1.71 6.41 15.38
C ASN A 359 0.57 6.01 14.43
N VAL A 360 -0.67 6.24 14.83
CA VAL A 360 -1.84 6.06 13.96
C VAL A 360 -2.06 7.36 13.20
N VAL A 361 -2.06 7.27 11.89
CA VAL A 361 -2.38 8.39 10.99
C VAL A 361 -3.67 8.04 10.27
N GLY A 362 -4.75 8.78 10.55
CA GLY A 362 -5.94 8.75 9.70
C GLY A 362 -5.86 9.91 8.72
N HIS A 363 -6.22 9.68 7.46
CA HIS A 363 -6.12 10.73 6.44
C HIS A 363 -7.39 10.84 5.57
N ILE A 364 -7.57 12.04 5.03
CA ILE A 364 -8.50 12.36 3.94
C ILE A 364 -7.68 13.12 2.90
N GLU A 365 -7.53 12.55 1.70
CA GLU A 365 -6.82 13.16 0.57
C GLU A 365 -7.82 13.59 -0.49
N LEU A 366 -7.74 14.85 -0.92
CA LEU A 366 -8.55 15.44 -1.97
C LEU A 366 -7.64 15.86 -3.11
N GLY A 367 -7.69 15.13 -4.22
CA GLY A 367 -6.92 15.43 -5.42
C GLY A 367 -7.82 15.83 -6.59
N TRP A 368 -7.31 16.66 -7.48
CA TRP A 368 -8.00 17.10 -8.69
C TRP A 368 -7.21 16.72 -9.93
N SER A 369 -7.90 16.19 -10.92
CA SER A 369 -7.34 15.84 -12.22
C SER A 369 -8.25 16.30 -13.36
N ARG A 370 -7.84 16.05 -14.60
CA ARG A 370 -8.70 16.24 -15.79
C ARG A 370 -9.96 15.37 -15.79
N GLU A 371 -10.01 14.32 -14.97
CA GLU A 371 -11.17 13.43 -14.83
C GLU A 371 -12.11 13.84 -13.69
N GLY A 372 -11.80 14.93 -12.99
CA GLY A 372 -12.54 15.46 -11.85
C GLY A 372 -11.83 15.26 -10.52
N PRO A 373 -12.52 15.49 -9.40
CA PRO A 373 -11.99 15.27 -8.07
C PRO A 373 -11.95 13.76 -7.72
N ALA A 374 -10.92 13.37 -6.96
CA ALA A 374 -10.83 12.08 -6.32
C ALA A 374 -10.66 12.28 -4.81
N ILE A 375 -11.31 11.43 -4.02
CA ILE A 375 -11.28 11.47 -2.57
C ILE A 375 -10.84 10.10 -2.09
N PHE A 376 -9.85 10.10 -1.20
CA PHE A 376 -9.38 8.91 -0.50
C PHE A 376 -9.47 9.15 1.00
N VAL A 377 -9.92 8.14 1.72
CA VAL A 377 -9.92 8.11 3.19
C VAL A 377 -9.28 6.81 3.62
N GLY A 378 -8.31 6.87 4.48
CA GLY A 378 -7.56 5.68 4.87
C GLY A 378 -6.69 5.90 6.11
N LEU A 379 -5.76 4.99 6.29
CA LEU A 379 -4.77 5.01 7.36
C LEU A 379 -3.37 5.12 6.75
N ASP A 380 -2.41 5.57 7.55
CA ASP A 380 -1.00 5.82 7.23
C ASP A 380 -0.77 7.04 6.31
N TYR A 381 0.49 7.33 5.99
CA TYR A 381 0.86 8.34 4.99
C TYR A 381 0.84 7.73 3.59
N PRO A 382 0.54 8.51 2.54
CA PRO A 382 0.49 8.03 1.16
C PRO A 382 1.82 7.44 0.65
N PHE A 383 2.99 7.92 1.19
CA PHE A 383 4.34 7.46 0.85
C PHE A 383 5.36 7.82 1.95
#